data_c47205859e3227b6db692751852c82d1
#
_entry.id   c47205859e3227b6db692751852c82d1
#
_cell.length_a   1.000
_cell.length_b   1.000
_cell.length_c   1.000
_cell.angle_alpha   90.00
_cell.angle_beta   90.00
_cell.angle_gamma   90.00
#
_symmetry.space_group_name_H-M   'P 1'
#
loop_
_entity.id
_entity.type
_entity.pdbx_description
1 polymer ?
#
loop_
_entity_poly.entity_id
_entity_poly.type
_entity_poly.pdbx_seq_one_letter_code
_entity_poly.pdbx_strand_id
1 'polypeptide(L)'
;SVSAFLLNRSSDLKYWKAEREGLPTVAYFADKCCYSPKYFGELVKTETGRTAKSLINDRLLSAARQLLVDENLSITQISHHLGFEYPQHFVRFFKAQTGKTPSEYRKTA
;
A
#
# COMPACT_ATOMS: atom_id res chain seq x y z
N SER A 1 -18.78 -0.38 5.82
CA SER A 1 -18.52 0.86 5.10
C SER A 1 -17.23 0.79 4.32
N VAL A 2 -17.06 1.70 3.39
CA VAL A 2 -15.85 1.78 2.59
C VAL A 2 -14.63 2.08 3.46
N SER A 3 -14.78 2.98 4.44
CA SER A 3 -13.67 3.30 5.32
C SER A 3 -13.29 2.10 6.20
N ALA A 4 -14.27 1.33 6.65
CA ALA A 4 -13.98 0.10 7.40
C ALA A 4 -13.23 -0.90 6.53
N PHE A 5 -13.61 -1.02 5.26
CA PHE A 5 -12.90 -1.87 4.31
C PHE A 5 -11.43 -1.45 4.17
N LEU A 6 -11.18 -0.15 4.06
CA LEU A 6 -9.81 0.36 3.90
C LEU A 6 -9.03 0.38 5.22
N LEU A 7 -9.68 0.67 6.34
CA LEU A 7 -8.99 0.87 7.62
C LEU A 7 -8.79 -0.42 8.41
N ASN A 8 -9.75 -1.35 8.36
CA ASN A 8 -9.70 -2.55 9.18
C ASN A 8 -9.05 -3.73 8.49
N ARG A 9 -8.52 -3.52 7.30
CA ARG A 9 -7.97 -4.60 6.50
C ARG A 9 -6.50 -4.46 6.20
N SER A 10 -5.76 -3.88 7.15
CA SER A 10 -4.30 -3.77 7.02
C SER A 10 -3.64 -5.13 6.91
N SER A 11 -4.19 -6.12 7.60
CA SER A 11 -3.72 -7.49 7.51
C SER A 11 -4.20 -8.18 6.23
N ASP A 12 -5.12 -7.58 5.51
CA ASP A 12 -5.80 -8.21 4.38
C ASP A 12 -5.11 -7.98 3.05
N LEU A 13 -3.89 -7.51 3.09
CA LEU A 13 -3.00 -7.67 1.97
C LEU A 13 -2.88 -9.15 1.57
N LYS A 14 -3.25 -10.07 2.45
CA LYS A 14 -3.34 -11.48 2.10
C LYS A 14 -4.40 -11.75 1.04
N TYR A 15 -5.42 -10.91 0.92
CA TYR A 15 -6.42 -11.01 -0.14
C TYR A 15 -6.05 -10.22 -1.37
N TRP A 16 -5.09 -9.33 -1.25
CA TRP A 16 -4.58 -8.57 -2.36
C TRP A 16 -3.44 -9.36 -3.01
N LYS A 17 -3.64 -9.73 -4.24
CA LYS A 17 -2.68 -10.54 -4.97
C LYS A 17 -1.72 -9.64 -5.75
N ALA A 18 -0.85 -8.96 -5.03
CA ALA A 18 0.09 -8.00 -5.59
C ALA A 18 0.93 -8.58 -6.72
N GLU A 19 1.31 -9.83 -6.59
CA GLU A 19 2.12 -10.52 -7.60
C GLU A 19 1.39 -10.69 -8.92
N ARG A 20 0.05 -10.72 -8.90
CA ARG A 20 -0.77 -10.87 -10.10
C ARG A 20 -1.36 -9.55 -10.58
N GLU A 21 -1.73 -8.69 -9.65
CA GLU A 21 -2.52 -7.49 -9.92
C GLU A 21 -1.70 -6.20 -9.82
N GLY A 22 -0.46 -6.29 -9.37
CA GLY A 22 0.39 -5.12 -9.20
C GLY A 22 0.02 -4.30 -7.98
N LEU A 23 0.33 -3.01 -8.02
CA LEU A 23 0.04 -2.10 -6.92
C LEU A 23 -1.46 -1.87 -6.77
N PRO A 24 -1.97 -1.75 -5.53
CA PRO A 24 -3.36 -1.42 -5.32
C PRO A 24 -3.64 0.01 -5.80
N THR A 25 -4.72 0.17 -6.53
CA THR A 25 -5.14 1.47 -7.06
C THR A 25 -6.51 1.81 -6.51
N VAL A 26 -6.87 3.09 -6.61
CA VAL A 26 -8.23 3.53 -6.25
C VAL A 26 -9.25 2.78 -7.11
N ALA A 27 -8.95 2.59 -8.40
CA ALA A 27 -9.83 1.86 -9.31
C ALA A 27 -10.04 0.41 -8.86
N TYR A 28 -8.98 -0.25 -8.40
CA TYR A 28 -9.07 -1.62 -7.90
C TYR A 28 -10.03 -1.72 -6.72
N PHE A 29 -9.86 -0.85 -5.73
CA PHE A 29 -10.71 -0.90 -4.54
C PHE A 29 -12.14 -0.45 -4.82
N ALA A 30 -12.32 0.51 -5.71
CA ALA A 30 -13.66 0.93 -6.13
C ALA A 30 -14.40 -0.22 -6.79
N ASP A 31 -13.73 -0.97 -7.66
CA ASP A 31 -14.30 -2.13 -8.34
C ASP A 31 -14.71 -3.21 -7.34
N LYS A 32 -13.88 -3.46 -6.33
CA LYS A 32 -14.21 -4.45 -5.28
C LYS A 32 -15.44 -4.04 -4.49
N CYS A 33 -15.70 -2.76 -4.36
CA CYS A 33 -16.89 -2.24 -3.66
C CYS A 33 -18.06 -1.98 -4.61
N CYS A 34 -17.92 -2.28 -5.90
CA CYS A 34 -18.92 -2.06 -6.93
C CYS A 34 -19.28 -0.58 -7.11
N TYR A 35 -18.29 0.30 -6.97
CA TYR A 35 -18.44 1.74 -7.18
C TYR A 35 -17.56 2.23 -8.32
N SER A 36 -17.93 3.37 -8.91
CA SER A 36 -17.02 4.05 -9.81
C SER A 36 -15.86 4.63 -9.00
N PRO A 37 -14.66 4.79 -9.60
CA PRO A 37 -13.52 5.38 -8.87
C PRO A 37 -13.82 6.76 -8.30
N LYS A 38 -14.56 7.59 -9.04
CA LYS A 38 -14.90 8.94 -8.58
C LYS A 38 -15.83 8.89 -7.35
N TYR A 39 -16.88 8.07 -7.41
CA TYR A 39 -17.82 7.95 -6.30
C TYR A 39 -17.13 7.35 -5.08
N PHE A 40 -16.33 6.33 -5.29
CA PHE A 40 -15.55 5.69 -4.23
C PHE A 40 -14.64 6.71 -3.53
N GLY A 41 -13.92 7.53 -4.32
CA GLY A 41 -13.04 8.56 -3.77
C GLY A 41 -13.78 9.60 -2.95
N GLU A 42 -14.94 10.04 -3.43
CA GLU A 42 -15.76 11.01 -2.71
C GLU A 42 -16.29 10.43 -1.39
N LEU A 43 -16.72 9.17 -1.44
CA LEU A 43 -17.26 8.49 -0.28
C LEU A 43 -16.18 8.30 0.79
N VAL A 44 -14.99 7.86 0.39
CA VAL A 44 -13.85 7.70 1.31
C VAL A 44 -13.50 9.03 1.95
N LYS A 45 -13.41 10.08 1.18
CA LYS A 45 -13.06 11.41 1.69
C LYS A 45 -14.11 11.93 2.67
N THR A 46 -15.38 11.69 2.38
CA THR A 46 -16.48 12.08 3.28
C THR A 46 -16.42 11.33 4.60
N GLU A 47 -16.15 10.01 4.56
CA GLU A 47 -16.12 9.18 5.76
C GLU A 47 -14.87 9.36 6.59
N THR A 48 -13.71 9.58 5.96
CA THR A 48 -12.42 9.56 6.66
C THR A 48 -11.72 10.93 6.73
N GLY A 49 -12.14 11.86 5.90
CA GLY A 49 -11.46 13.16 5.78
C GLY A 49 -10.17 13.07 4.95
N ARG A 50 -9.84 11.90 4.41
CA ARG A 50 -8.61 11.67 3.64
C ARG A 50 -8.93 11.11 2.27
N THR A 51 -8.04 11.32 1.31
CA THR A 51 -8.22 10.75 -0.03
C THR A 51 -8.00 9.24 0.01
N ALA A 52 -8.66 8.53 -0.89
CA ALA A 52 -8.50 7.08 -1.01
C ALA A 52 -7.03 6.73 -1.30
N LYS A 53 -6.37 7.50 -2.16
CA LYS A 53 -4.95 7.28 -2.48
C LYS A 53 -4.07 7.37 -1.24
N SER A 54 -4.32 8.37 -0.38
CA SER A 54 -3.58 8.56 0.87
C SER A 54 -3.71 7.33 1.78
N LEU A 55 -4.92 6.82 1.92
CA LEU A 55 -5.17 5.64 2.76
C LEU A 55 -4.51 4.39 2.17
N ILE A 56 -4.57 4.23 0.85
CA ILE A 56 -3.93 3.09 0.18
C ILE A 56 -2.42 3.16 0.36
N ASN A 57 -1.82 4.36 0.23
CA ASN A 57 -0.39 4.53 0.44
C ASN A 57 0.02 4.19 1.87
N ASP A 58 -0.79 4.55 2.87
CA ASP A 58 -0.52 4.19 4.26
C ASP A 58 -0.53 2.67 4.45
N ARG A 59 -1.44 1.97 3.80
CA ARG A 59 -1.50 0.51 3.86
C ARG A 59 -0.28 -0.13 3.24
N LEU A 60 0.10 0.37 2.08
CA LEU A 60 1.27 -0.11 1.37
C LEU A 60 2.53 0.12 2.20
N LEU A 61 2.65 1.28 2.81
CA LEU A 61 3.77 1.63 3.67
C LEU A 61 3.84 0.72 4.91
N SER A 62 2.69 0.47 5.54
CA SER A 62 2.61 -0.42 6.70
C SER A 62 3.07 -1.83 6.35
N ALA A 63 2.62 -2.34 5.21
CA ALA A 63 3.05 -3.65 4.72
C ALA A 63 4.55 -3.68 4.46
N ALA A 64 5.09 -2.61 3.88
CA ALA A 64 6.52 -2.51 3.62
C ALA A 64 7.33 -2.57 4.92
N ARG A 65 6.88 -1.84 5.94
CA ARG A 65 7.55 -1.86 7.24
C ARG A 65 7.56 -3.25 7.86
N GLN A 66 6.46 -3.97 7.76
CA GLN A 66 6.37 -5.33 8.29
C GLN A 66 7.33 -6.29 7.57
N LEU A 67 7.43 -6.17 6.25
CA LEU A 67 8.32 -7.00 5.47
C LEU A 67 9.80 -6.64 5.70
N LEU A 68 10.09 -5.37 5.96
CA LEU A 68 11.47 -4.92 6.19
C LEU A 68 12.06 -5.46 7.49
N VAL A 69 11.23 -5.86 8.45
CA VAL A 69 11.69 -6.47 9.69
C VAL A 69 12.33 -7.84 9.43
N ASP A 70 11.90 -8.53 8.38
CA ASP A 70 12.44 -9.83 8.02
C ASP A 70 13.74 -9.65 7.21
N GLU A 71 14.86 -9.87 7.87
CA GLU A 71 16.17 -9.71 7.26
C GLU A 71 16.46 -10.74 6.17
N ASN A 72 15.69 -11.81 6.10
CA ASN A 72 15.84 -12.82 5.05
C ASN A 72 15.29 -12.37 3.70
N LEU A 73 14.48 -11.30 3.70
CA LEU A 73 13.93 -10.75 2.48
C LEU A 73 14.80 -9.61 1.97
N SER A 74 15.20 -9.66 0.70
CA SER A 74 15.91 -8.56 0.08
C SER A 74 14.94 -7.43 -0.24
N ILE A 75 15.49 -6.23 -0.45
CA ILE A 75 14.67 -5.08 -0.86
C ILE A 75 13.95 -5.37 -2.18
N THR A 76 14.62 -6.05 -3.10
CA THR A 76 14.03 -6.46 -4.38
C THR A 76 12.85 -7.41 -4.18
N GLN A 77 13.02 -8.40 -3.31
CA GLN A 77 11.94 -9.33 -3.00
C GLN A 77 10.73 -8.62 -2.37
N ILE A 78 11.00 -7.71 -1.45
CA ILE A 78 9.94 -6.92 -0.81
C ILE A 78 9.19 -6.08 -1.84
N SER A 79 9.92 -5.43 -2.75
CA SER A 79 9.28 -4.61 -3.78
C SER A 79 8.32 -5.43 -4.63
N HIS A 80 8.72 -6.64 -5.00
CA HIS A 80 7.87 -7.53 -5.79
C HIS A 80 6.66 -8.04 -5.00
N HIS A 81 6.85 -8.34 -3.72
CA HIS A 81 5.73 -8.74 -2.85
C HIS A 81 4.67 -7.64 -2.75
N LEU A 82 5.09 -6.39 -2.80
CA LEU A 82 4.17 -5.26 -2.71
C LEU A 82 3.54 -4.88 -4.06
N GLY A 83 4.04 -5.46 -5.15
CA GLY A 83 3.48 -5.22 -6.48
C GLY A 83 4.20 -4.17 -7.30
N PHE A 84 5.37 -3.70 -6.86
CA PHE A 84 6.19 -2.79 -7.66
C PHE A 84 6.84 -3.55 -8.80
N GLU A 85 6.77 -2.97 -9.99
CA GLU A 85 7.39 -3.57 -11.17
C GLU A 85 8.92 -3.50 -11.08
N TYR A 86 9.44 -2.39 -10.55
CA TYR A 86 10.88 -2.18 -10.41
C TYR A 86 11.25 -1.80 -8.97
N PRO A 87 12.35 -2.37 -8.42
CA PRO A 87 12.76 -2.07 -7.05
C PRO A 87 13.01 -0.59 -6.79
N GLN A 88 13.53 0.14 -7.78
CA GLN A 88 13.81 1.57 -7.61
C GLN A 88 12.53 2.38 -7.40
N HIS A 89 11.40 1.94 -7.92
CA HIS A 89 10.11 2.61 -7.67
C HIS A 89 9.69 2.45 -6.22
N PHE A 90 9.92 1.28 -5.63
CA PHE A 90 9.66 1.04 -4.22
C PHE A 90 10.56 1.92 -3.35
N VAL A 91 11.86 1.97 -3.64
CA VAL A 91 12.81 2.79 -2.89
C VAL A 91 12.36 4.25 -2.91
N ARG A 92 11.99 4.75 -4.07
CA ARG A 92 11.53 6.14 -4.23
C ARG A 92 10.25 6.40 -3.44
N PHE A 93 9.30 5.49 -3.53
CA PHE A 93 8.04 5.58 -2.79
C PHE A 93 8.29 5.63 -1.29
N PHE A 94 9.08 4.69 -0.79
CA PHE A 94 9.36 4.57 0.64
C PHE A 94 10.07 5.82 1.17
N LYS A 95 11.07 6.30 0.44
CA LYS A 95 11.81 7.50 0.83
C LYS A 95 10.91 8.74 0.81
N ALA A 96 10.02 8.86 -0.17
CA ALA A 96 9.08 9.98 -0.23
C ALA A 96 8.12 9.98 0.96
N GLN A 97 7.72 8.79 1.44
CA GLN A 97 6.77 8.67 2.55
C GLN A 97 7.42 8.80 3.92
N THR A 98 8.67 8.35 4.09
CA THR A 98 9.29 8.26 5.41
C THR A 98 10.53 9.13 5.57
N GLY A 99 11.09 9.63 4.48
CA GLY A 99 12.34 10.37 4.51
C GLY A 99 13.58 9.49 4.52
N LYS A 100 13.42 8.18 4.57
CA LYS A 100 14.52 7.21 4.58
C LYS A 100 14.34 6.18 3.49
N THR A 101 15.45 5.66 2.97
CA THR A 101 15.39 4.52 2.05
C THR A 101 15.00 3.27 2.84
N PRO A 102 14.48 2.23 2.17
CA PRO A 102 14.18 0.97 2.86
C PRO A 102 15.40 0.38 3.56
N SER A 103 16.57 0.48 2.96
CA SER A 103 17.80 -0.03 3.57
C SER A 103 18.16 0.73 4.84
N GLU A 104 18.05 2.06 4.81
CA GLU A 104 18.29 2.89 5.98
C GLU A 104 17.30 2.58 7.10
N TYR A 105 16.02 2.42 6.74
CA TYR A 105 14.98 2.08 7.70
C TYR A 105 15.28 0.74 8.38
N ARG A 106 15.70 -0.26 7.61
CA ARG A 106 16.01 -1.59 8.14
C ARG A 106 17.14 -1.54 9.15
N LYS A 107 18.16 -0.70 8.93
CA LYS A 107 19.28 -0.55 9.85
C LYS A 107 18.92 0.10 11.17
N THR A 108 17.87 0.93 11.16
CA THR A 108 17.45 1.67 12.36
C THR A 108 16.27 1.03 13.08
N ALA A 109 15.71 0.00 12.50
CA ALA A 109 14.55 -0.69 13.08
C ALA A 109 14.93 -1.67 14.18
#